data_70369a2bc0eec0318d1738ce780faf14
#
_entry.id   70369a2bc0eec0318d1738ce780faf14
#
_cell.length_a   1.000
_cell.length_b   1.000
_cell.length_c   1.000
_cell.angle_alpha   90.00
_cell.angle_beta   90.00
_cell.angle_gamma   90.00
#
_symmetry.space_group_name_H-M   'P 1'
#
loop_
_entity.id
_entity.type
_entity.pdbx_description
1 polymer ?
#
loop_
_entity_poly.entity_id
_entity_poly.type
_entity_poly.pdbx_seq_one_letter_code
_entity_poly.pdbx_strand_id
1 'polypeptide(L)'
;MRINMPVTNIELEMKDGEFLVSKTTPKGVITYVNPPFIEMSGYTEAELIGQAHNLVRHPDMPPEAFEDLWTTLKQERPWSGLVKNRSKEGGFYWVFANATPIREQGRVTGHMSVRSKPSREQIQAAETLYREMREGRANVQIVGGEVISKGIAGTIGQKMKQLQLRTQIILLATLPMVAAVTALWLTGQQSWLVYGSLIAGGLFSVGLGVMLYRNIRLPVEMLTSHLEKMAQGDYTSQIAIMQHDELGRLTEALKSMQIRAGVDFTETKRMNIENLRIRNALDIASSAAMIADATGTIIFMNRKVHEILVNEKDEAAMRKALKSRLASLDQQQEMNDVKVNGHVYSLTLTPVMNEDGTRAGAAVEWLDRTQELTVEKEVVEVVRAAVAGDFSKRLTLAGKDGFFRQLAEGINSLMETTAQGLNDFAGMLDALAKGDLTQPMTKEYQGMFGQLKADSNITVAQLGGIIVQIKEAAELIGTASKEIADGNVDLSQRTEEQAAN
;
A
#
# COMPACT_ATOMS: atom_id res chain seq x y z
N MET A 1 34.60 13.80 -20.20
CA MET A 1 33.67 13.71 -19.07
C MET A 1 32.26 13.83 -19.59
N ARG A 2 31.24 13.04 -19.08
CA ARG A 2 29.86 13.12 -19.56
C ARG A 2 29.23 14.44 -19.07
N ILE A 3 28.68 15.23 -19.98
CA ILE A 3 27.91 16.44 -19.68
C ILE A 3 26.45 16.08 -19.87
N ASN A 4 25.67 16.10 -18.79
CA ASN A 4 24.25 15.77 -18.82
C ASN A 4 23.43 17.05 -19.06
N MET A 5 22.58 17.01 -20.07
CA MET A 5 21.65 18.07 -20.42
C MET A 5 20.21 17.54 -20.50
N PRO A 6 19.16 18.35 -20.39
CA PRO A 6 19.19 19.79 -20.08
C PRO A 6 19.54 20.08 -18.62
N VAL A 7 19.90 21.32 -18.30
CA VAL A 7 19.98 21.85 -16.93
C VAL A 7 19.11 23.09 -16.81
N THR A 8 18.44 23.25 -15.68
CA THR A 8 17.61 24.41 -15.34
C THR A 8 18.05 24.99 -13.99
N ASN A 9 17.61 26.19 -13.66
CA ASN A 9 17.86 26.82 -12.35
C ASN A 9 16.81 26.44 -11.30
N ILE A 10 16.06 25.34 -11.50
CA ILE A 10 15.04 24.86 -10.55
C ILE A 10 15.72 23.97 -9.54
N GLU A 11 15.76 24.41 -8.29
CA GLU A 11 16.25 23.60 -7.18
C GLU A 11 15.13 22.69 -6.66
N LEU A 12 15.42 21.38 -6.55
CA LEU A 12 14.59 20.38 -5.91
C LEU A 12 15.12 20.18 -4.49
N GLU A 13 14.27 20.34 -3.50
CA GLU A 13 14.69 20.26 -2.10
C GLU A 13 14.31 18.91 -1.49
N MET A 14 15.28 18.24 -0.84
CA MET A 14 15.03 17.01 -0.09
C MET A 14 14.15 17.29 1.13
N LYS A 15 13.26 16.36 1.46
CA LYS A 15 12.48 16.40 2.71
C LYS A 15 13.39 16.15 3.91
N ASP A 16 13.06 16.75 5.05
CA ASP A 16 13.83 16.54 6.28
C ASP A 16 13.72 15.09 6.74
N GLY A 17 14.86 14.48 7.09
CA GLY A 17 14.92 13.09 7.52
C GLY A 17 14.82 12.05 6.39
N GLU A 18 14.76 12.48 5.13
CA GLU A 18 14.78 11.59 3.97
C GLU A 18 16.21 11.24 3.56
N PHE A 19 16.42 10.02 3.09
CA PHE A 19 17.72 9.55 2.60
C PHE A 19 17.59 9.00 1.18
N LEU A 20 18.52 9.43 0.29
CA LEU A 20 18.64 8.87 -1.05
C LEU A 20 19.74 7.80 -1.04
N VAL A 21 19.36 6.55 -1.25
CA VAL A 21 20.27 5.40 -1.21
C VAL A 21 20.47 4.84 -2.60
N SER A 22 21.74 4.55 -2.95
CA SER A 22 22.07 3.78 -4.13
C SER A 22 23.18 2.77 -3.83
N LYS A 23 23.14 1.60 -4.49
CA LYS A 23 24.25 0.64 -4.55
C LYS A 23 24.78 0.57 -5.98
N THR A 24 26.08 0.35 -6.13
CA THR A 24 26.71 0.24 -7.44
C THR A 24 27.70 -0.94 -7.45
N THR A 25 28.00 -1.44 -8.65
CA THR A 25 29.15 -2.31 -8.85
C THR A 25 30.45 -1.55 -8.56
N PRO A 26 31.62 -2.24 -8.45
CA PRO A 26 32.92 -1.56 -8.32
C PRO A 26 33.25 -0.60 -9.48
N LYS A 27 32.59 -0.79 -10.64
CA LYS A 27 32.73 0.10 -11.82
C LYS A 27 31.75 1.30 -11.80
N GLY A 28 30.93 1.44 -10.76
CA GLY A 28 29.99 2.55 -10.63
C GLY A 28 28.69 2.37 -11.42
N VAL A 29 28.33 1.15 -11.82
CA VAL A 29 27.04 0.82 -12.44
C VAL A 29 26.02 0.62 -11.32
N ILE A 30 24.88 1.29 -11.41
CA ILE A 30 23.80 1.25 -10.40
C ILE A 30 23.17 -0.14 -10.38
N THR A 31 23.10 -0.75 -9.19
CA THR A 31 22.47 -2.07 -8.94
C THR A 31 21.25 -1.97 -8.03
N TYR A 32 21.10 -0.87 -7.30
CA TYR A 32 19.97 -0.63 -6.42
C TYR A 32 19.78 0.87 -6.20
N VAL A 33 18.52 1.29 -6.11
CA VAL A 33 18.10 2.62 -5.68
C VAL A 33 16.84 2.51 -4.81
N ASN A 34 16.71 3.37 -3.80
CA ASN A 34 15.50 3.42 -3.01
C ASN A 34 14.45 4.36 -3.63
N PRO A 35 13.15 4.25 -3.28
CA PRO A 35 12.09 5.11 -3.82
C PRO A 35 12.33 6.61 -3.70
N PRO A 36 12.86 7.16 -2.56
CA PRO A 36 13.22 8.57 -2.51
C PRO A 36 14.25 8.98 -3.57
N PHE A 37 15.21 8.12 -3.91
CA PHE A 37 16.16 8.39 -4.98
C PHE A 37 15.46 8.45 -6.36
N ILE A 38 14.51 7.56 -6.61
CA ILE A 38 13.70 7.54 -7.83
C ILE A 38 12.90 8.84 -7.93
N GLU A 39 12.17 9.21 -6.86
CA GLU A 39 11.35 10.41 -6.79
C GLU A 39 12.18 11.68 -7.03
N MET A 40 13.31 11.83 -6.31
CA MET A 40 14.17 13.01 -6.40
C MET A 40 14.89 13.12 -7.75
N SER A 41 15.33 12.01 -8.31
CA SER A 41 16.05 12.03 -9.59
C SER A 41 15.12 12.18 -10.80
N GLY A 42 13.82 11.84 -10.66
CA GLY A 42 12.83 11.86 -11.73
C GLY A 42 12.98 10.75 -12.77
N TYR A 43 13.89 9.80 -12.55
CA TYR A 43 14.06 8.61 -13.38
C TYR A 43 13.26 7.44 -12.80
N THR A 44 12.78 6.55 -13.65
CA THR A 44 12.22 5.26 -13.18
C THR A 44 13.33 4.32 -12.72
N GLU A 45 13.00 3.32 -11.91
CA GLU A 45 13.96 2.30 -11.48
C GLU A 45 14.61 1.59 -12.69
N ALA A 46 13.82 1.22 -13.70
CA ALA A 46 14.28 0.59 -14.92
C ALA A 46 15.27 1.46 -15.74
N GLU A 47 15.14 2.79 -15.67
CA GLU A 47 16.06 3.73 -16.32
C GLU A 47 17.35 3.92 -15.52
N LEU A 48 17.36 3.62 -14.22
CA LEU A 48 18.52 3.79 -13.33
C LEU A 48 19.37 2.52 -13.23
N ILE A 49 18.74 1.37 -13.05
CA ILE A 49 19.44 0.09 -12.88
C ILE A 49 20.22 -0.25 -14.16
N GLY A 50 21.46 -0.65 -13.98
CA GLY A 50 22.37 -0.96 -15.09
C GLY A 50 23.06 0.26 -15.73
N GLN A 51 22.68 1.50 -15.33
CA GLN A 51 23.34 2.71 -15.83
C GLN A 51 24.51 3.14 -14.93
N ALA A 52 25.45 3.86 -15.53
CA ALA A 52 26.55 4.45 -14.76
C ALA A 52 26.01 5.58 -13.87
N HIS A 53 26.45 5.64 -12.61
CA HIS A 53 25.95 6.61 -11.61
C HIS A 53 26.14 8.07 -12.01
N ASN A 54 27.03 8.36 -12.96
CA ASN A 54 27.22 9.71 -13.51
C ASN A 54 26.00 10.24 -14.30
N LEU A 55 24.95 9.44 -14.48
CA LEU A 55 23.69 9.85 -15.12
C LEU A 55 23.04 11.04 -14.39
N VAL A 56 23.10 11.05 -13.06
CA VAL A 56 22.52 12.10 -12.21
C VAL A 56 23.50 13.23 -11.90
N ARG A 57 24.69 13.24 -12.49
CA ARG A 57 25.69 14.27 -12.22
C ARG A 57 25.32 15.61 -12.82
N HIS A 58 25.39 16.69 -12.02
CA HIS A 58 25.26 18.05 -12.52
C HIS A 58 26.57 18.55 -13.16
N PRO A 59 26.52 19.30 -14.30
CA PRO A 59 27.72 19.83 -14.96
C PRO A 59 28.57 20.78 -14.10
N ASP A 60 27.94 21.50 -13.15
CA ASP A 60 28.63 22.43 -12.23
C ASP A 60 29.55 21.74 -11.23
N MET A 61 29.51 20.42 -11.09
CA MET A 61 30.41 19.70 -10.21
C MET A 61 31.83 19.68 -10.78
N PRO A 62 32.86 20.13 -10.02
CA PRO A 62 34.22 20.10 -10.48
C PRO A 62 34.69 18.66 -10.72
N PRO A 63 35.45 18.39 -11.80
CA PRO A 63 36.01 17.08 -12.10
C PRO A 63 36.80 16.47 -10.93
N GLU A 64 37.55 17.28 -10.21
CA GLU A 64 38.44 16.92 -9.10
C GLU A 64 37.64 16.29 -7.94
N ALA A 65 36.42 16.74 -7.68
CA ALA A 65 35.57 16.17 -6.61
C ALA A 65 35.18 14.71 -6.90
N PHE A 66 34.93 14.38 -8.17
CA PHE A 66 34.64 13.00 -8.57
C PHE A 66 35.88 12.15 -8.70
N GLU A 67 37.01 12.73 -9.12
CA GLU A 67 38.30 12.04 -9.15
C GLU A 67 38.71 11.62 -7.73
N ASP A 68 38.58 12.51 -6.76
CA ASP A 68 38.82 12.23 -5.35
C ASP A 68 37.89 11.13 -4.81
N LEU A 69 36.57 11.22 -5.09
CA LEU A 69 35.60 10.20 -4.70
C LEU A 69 36.01 8.82 -5.20
N TRP A 70 36.29 8.68 -6.51
CA TRP A 70 36.59 7.38 -7.08
C TRP A 70 37.99 6.87 -6.66
N THR A 71 38.95 7.76 -6.46
CA THR A 71 40.27 7.42 -5.94
C THR A 71 40.18 6.88 -4.52
N THR A 72 39.40 7.56 -3.67
CA THR A 72 39.17 7.15 -2.27
C THR A 72 38.47 5.80 -2.18
N LEU A 73 37.38 5.59 -2.98
CA LEU A 73 36.65 4.32 -3.01
C LEU A 73 37.50 3.15 -3.56
N LYS A 74 38.36 3.39 -4.55
CA LYS A 74 39.32 2.39 -5.05
C LYS A 74 40.38 2.00 -4.02
N GLN A 75 40.70 2.91 -3.09
CA GLN A 75 41.55 2.62 -1.93
C GLN A 75 40.76 1.90 -0.80
N GLU A 76 39.56 1.47 -1.09
CA GLU A 76 38.65 0.81 -0.16
C GLU A 76 38.30 1.64 1.09
N ARG A 77 38.35 2.97 0.97
CA ARG A 77 38.07 3.94 2.03
C ARG A 77 36.74 4.63 1.81
N PRO A 78 36.02 4.97 2.88
CA PRO A 78 34.77 5.75 2.77
C PRO A 78 35.09 7.19 2.34
N TRP A 79 34.17 7.74 1.55
CA TRP A 79 34.23 9.12 1.07
C TRP A 79 32.98 9.88 1.51
N SER A 80 33.13 11.18 1.81
CA SER A 80 31.98 12.06 2.08
C SER A 80 32.20 13.43 1.49
N GLY A 81 31.14 14.01 0.95
CA GLY A 81 31.22 15.36 0.39
C GLY A 81 29.88 15.87 -0.12
N LEU A 82 29.86 17.17 -0.40
CA LEU A 82 28.70 17.83 -1.00
C LEU A 82 28.68 17.55 -2.50
N VAL A 83 27.51 17.15 -3.01
CA VAL A 83 27.32 16.81 -4.41
C VAL A 83 26.10 17.53 -4.95
N LYS A 84 26.25 18.24 -6.06
CA LYS A 84 25.15 18.77 -6.85
C LYS A 84 24.76 17.73 -7.88
N ASN A 85 23.52 17.24 -7.81
CA ASN A 85 22.97 16.30 -8.76
C ASN A 85 21.97 16.99 -9.68
N ARG A 86 21.64 16.33 -10.79
CA ARG A 86 20.66 16.76 -11.79
C ARG A 86 19.52 15.75 -11.84
N SER A 87 18.28 16.25 -11.91
CA SER A 87 17.11 15.43 -12.19
C SER A 87 16.94 15.19 -13.71
N LYS A 88 16.08 14.24 -14.07
CA LYS A 88 15.78 13.91 -15.47
C LYS A 88 15.32 15.11 -16.28
N GLU A 89 14.49 15.98 -15.69
CA GLU A 89 13.94 17.17 -16.32
C GLU A 89 14.90 18.39 -16.33
N GLY A 90 16.08 18.25 -15.73
CA GLY A 90 17.11 19.27 -15.71
C GLY A 90 17.19 20.09 -14.44
N GLY A 91 16.25 19.97 -13.50
CA GLY A 91 16.35 20.54 -12.17
C GLY A 91 17.57 20.01 -11.42
N PHE A 92 18.00 20.67 -10.36
CA PHE A 92 19.14 20.24 -9.56
C PHE A 92 18.78 20.08 -8.09
N TYR A 93 19.55 19.25 -7.38
CA TYR A 93 19.45 19.06 -5.95
C TYR A 93 20.81 18.85 -5.31
N TRP A 94 20.97 19.43 -4.12
CA TRP A 94 22.17 19.28 -3.33
C TRP A 94 22.01 18.14 -2.31
N VAL A 95 23.06 17.35 -2.17
CA VAL A 95 23.11 16.26 -1.20
C VAL A 95 24.46 16.26 -0.48
N PHE A 96 24.44 15.88 0.79
CA PHE A 96 25.65 15.44 1.49
C PHE A 96 25.76 13.92 1.30
N ALA A 97 26.68 13.52 0.45
CA ALA A 97 26.86 12.12 0.08
C ALA A 97 27.90 11.45 0.97
N ASN A 98 27.52 10.29 1.52
CA ASN A 98 28.41 9.35 2.20
C ASN A 98 28.47 8.09 1.38
N ALA A 99 29.66 7.74 0.88
CA ALA A 99 29.90 6.55 0.07
C ALA A 99 30.88 5.61 0.77
N THR A 100 30.58 4.31 0.77
CA THR A 100 31.42 3.29 1.41
C THR A 100 31.49 2.03 0.56
N PRO A 101 32.62 1.29 0.53
CA PRO A 101 32.72 0.00 -0.12
C PRO A 101 31.81 -1.04 0.56
N ILE A 102 31.15 -1.87 -0.26
CA ILE A 102 30.44 -3.08 0.18
C ILE A 102 31.45 -4.24 0.10
N ARG A 103 31.59 -4.98 1.20
CA ARG A 103 32.51 -6.13 1.25
C ARG A 103 31.71 -7.40 1.54
N GLU A 104 32.01 -8.43 0.76
CA GLU A 104 31.49 -9.79 0.95
C GLU A 104 32.67 -10.73 0.96
N GLN A 105 32.79 -11.55 1.98
CA GLN A 105 33.89 -12.48 2.17
C GLN A 105 35.30 -11.82 2.03
N GLY A 106 35.43 -10.56 2.50
CA GLY A 106 36.68 -9.80 2.44
C GLY A 106 36.99 -9.11 1.11
N ARG A 107 36.18 -9.28 0.06
CA ARG A 107 36.32 -8.64 -1.25
C ARG A 107 35.32 -7.53 -1.45
N VAL A 108 35.72 -6.44 -2.10
CA VAL A 108 34.82 -5.36 -2.48
C VAL A 108 33.96 -5.81 -3.67
N THR A 109 32.66 -5.97 -3.43
CA THR A 109 31.64 -6.36 -4.43
C THR A 109 30.92 -5.16 -5.02
N GLY A 110 31.00 -3.98 -4.37
CA GLY A 110 30.34 -2.78 -4.84
C GLY A 110 30.57 -1.59 -3.90
N HIS A 111 29.78 -0.54 -4.13
CA HIS A 111 29.78 0.64 -3.26
C HIS A 111 28.32 0.97 -2.88
N MET A 112 28.11 1.42 -1.64
CA MET A 112 26.86 1.97 -1.15
C MET A 112 27.04 3.46 -0.95
N SER A 113 26.06 4.26 -1.36
CA SER A 113 26.03 5.69 -1.08
C SER A 113 24.71 6.10 -0.46
N VAL A 114 24.80 6.76 0.68
CA VAL A 114 23.67 7.35 1.39
C VAL A 114 23.82 8.86 1.36
N ARG A 115 22.74 9.53 0.97
CA ARG A 115 22.74 10.97 0.80
C ARG A 115 21.68 11.56 1.71
N SER A 116 22.07 12.58 2.46
CA SER A 116 21.18 13.36 3.34
C SER A 116 21.08 14.80 2.84
N LYS A 117 20.06 15.50 3.33
CA LYS A 117 19.88 16.94 3.06
C LYS A 117 21.03 17.73 3.72
N PRO A 118 21.77 18.55 2.96
CA PRO A 118 22.76 19.46 3.53
C PRO A 118 22.11 20.74 4.06
N SER A 119 22.82 21.44 4.97
CA SER A 119 22.37 22.78 5.41
C SER A 119 22.58 23.82 4.31
N ARG A 120 21.82 24.91 4.36
CA ARG A 120 21.98 26.03 3.41
C ARG A 120 23.38 26.67 3.44
N GLU A 121 23.99 26.74 4.62
CA GLU A 121 25.36 27.23 4.79
C GLU A 121 26.37 26.31 4.08
N GLN A 122 26.19 24.99 4.20
CA GLN A 122 27.03 24.03 3.51
C GLN A 122 26.89 24.15 1.99
N ILE A 123 25.68 24.32 1.48
CA ILE A 123 25.42 24.49 0.04
C ILE A 123 26.12 25.75 -0.48
N GLN A 124 25.96 26.90 0.20
CA GLN A 124 26.58 28.17 -0.20
C GLN A 124 28.10 28.10 -0.22
N ALA A 125 28.69 27.50 0.80
CA ALA A 125 30.14 27.29 0.89
C ALA A 125 30.66 26.41 -0.27
N ALA A 126 29.96 25.28 -0.55
CA ALA A 126 30.31 24.39 -1.64
C ALA A 126 30.13 25.02 -3.02
N GLU A 127 29.07 25.78 -3.23
CA GLU A 127 28.79 26.43 -4.51
C GLU A 127 29.86 27.49 -4.85
N THR A 128 30.28 28.26 -3.85
CA THR A 128 31.36 29.24 -4.02
C THR A 128 32.69 28.53 -4.31
N LEU A 129 33.05 27.53 -3.53
CA LEU A 129 34.29 26.77 -3.71
C LEU A 129 34.35 26.07 -5.06
N TYR A 130 33.27 25.37 -5.46
CA TYR A 130 33.22 24.61 -6.72
C TYR A 130 33.24 25.53 -7.95
N ARG A 131 32.68 26.74 -7.84
CA ARG A 131 32.82 27.78 -8.87
C ARG A 131 34.26 28.25 -8.98
N GLU A 132 34.94 28.58 -7.86
CA GLU A 132 36.34 28.98 -7.86
C GLU A 132 37.29 27.91 -8.40
N MET A 133 37.00 26.63 -8.09
CA MET A 133 37.74 25.49 -8.63
C MET A 133 37.62 25.37 -10.15
N ARG A 134 36.40 25.50 -10.70
CA ARG A 134 36.17 25.47 -12.16
C ARG A 134 36.83 26.63 -12.87
N GLU A 135 36.92 27.78 -12.24
CA GLU A 135 37.58 28.97 -12.77
C GLU A 135 39.09 28.97 -12.56
N GLY A 136 39.64 27.96 -11.94
CA GLY A 136 41.08 27.82 -11.67
C GLY A 136 41.63 28.79 -10.64
N ARG A 137 40.76 29.46 -9.87
CA ARG A 137 41.11 30.47 -8.86
C ARG A 137 41.31 29.87 -7.44
N ALA A 138 40.85 28.67 -7.23
CA ALA A 138 40.91 28.02 -5.92
C ALA A 138 42.35 27.48 -5.65
N ASN A 139 42.95 27.95 -4.57
CA ASN A 139 44.26 27.42 -4.09
C ASN A 139 44.04 26.26 -3.08
N VAL A 140 43.14 25.32 -3.46
CA VAL A 140 42.79 24.17 -2.65
C VAL A 140 42.74 22.89 -3.50
N GLN A 141 42.78 21.75 -2.82
CA GLN A 141 42.54 20.43 -3.39
C GLN A 141 41.52 19.67 -2.49
N ILE A 142 40.79 18.73 -3.07
CA ILE A 142 39.90 17.84 -2.33
C ILE A 142 40.64 16.51 -2.15
N VAL A 143 40.70 16.01 -0.91
CA VAL A 143 41.35 14.75 -0.55
C VAL A 143 40.45 14.01 0.45
N GLY A 144 39.90 12.87 0.05
CA GLY A 144 38.93 12.10 0.87
C GLY A 144 37.64 12.86 1.16
N GLY A 145 37.28 13.84 0.32
CA GLY A 145 36.14 14.74 0.49
C GLY A 145 36.42 16.00 1.33
N GLU A 146 37.62 16.13 1.92
CA GLU A 146 38.02 17.32 2.67
C GLU A 146 38.74 18.33 1.78
N VAL A 147 38.51 19.61 2.05
CA VAL A 147 39.12 20.72 1.32
C VAL A 147 40.43 21.10 2.01
N ILE A 148 41.57 20.95 1.29
CA ILE A 148 42.94 21.18 1.81
C ILE A 148 43.62 22.27 1.00
N SER A 149 44.28 23.22 1.67
CA SER A 149 45.10 24.27 1.01
C SER A 149 46.34 23.67 0.29
N LYS A 150 46.64 24.13 -0.92
CA LYS A 150 47.80 23.72 -1.74
C LYS A 150 49.16 24.30 -1.27
N GLY A 151 49.25 25.02 -0.15
CA GLY A 151 50.48 25.63 0.36
C GLY A 151 51.42 24.67 1.08
N ILE A 152 52.71 25.08 1.25
CA ILE A 152 53.75 24.30 1.96
C ILE A 152 53.26 23.95 3.38
N ALA A 153 52.58 24.86 4.08
CA ALA A 153 51.99 24.60 5.40
C ALA A 153 50.93 23.50 5.36
N GLY A 154 50.11 23.44 4.32
CA GLY A 154 49.09 22.38 4.10
C GLY A 154 49.76 21.02 3.87
N THR A 155 50.84 20.99 3.10
CA THR A 155 51.59 19.75 2.82
C THR A 155 52.35 19.22 4.05
N ILE A 156 52.95 20.09 4.86
CA ILE A 156 53.62 19.72 6.12
C ILE A 156 52.57 19.25 7.14
N GLY A 157 51.47 19.97 7.29
CA GLY A 157 50.40 19.57 8.18
C GLY A 157 49.78 18.20 7.82
N GLN A 158 49.66 17.92 6.52
CA GLN A 158 49.15 16.64 6.02
C GLN A 158 50.15 15.49 6.26
N LYS A 159 51.48 15.73 6.05
CA LYS A 159 52.51 14.74 6.38
C LYS A 159 52.60 14.45 7.87
N MET A 160 52.40 15.46 8.74
CA MET A 160 52.38 15.25 10.20
C MET A 160 51.10 14.48 10.62
N LYS A 161 49.94 14.71 10.03
CA LYS A 161 48.71 13.94 10.25
C LYS A 161 48.80 12.49 9.77
N GLN A 162 49.71 12.17 8.84
CA GLN A 162 49.95 10.82 8.31
C GLN A 162 50.97 10.01 9.11
N LEU A 163 51.72 10.64 10.06
CA LEU A 163 52.66 9.93 10.93
C LEU A 163 51.89 8.98 11.85
N GLN A 164 52.22 7.70 11.80
CA GLN A 164 51.63 6.69 12.69
C GLN A 164 51.80 7.11 14.16
N LEU A 165 50.81 6.88 14.97
CA LEU A 165 50.78 7.19 16.39
C LEU A 165 52.04 6.64 17.13
N ARG A 166 52.45 5.42 16.73
CA ARG A 166 53.71 4.78 17.20
C ARG A 166 54.94 5.68 16.98
N THR A 167 55.04 6.27 15.79
CA THR A 167 56.16 7.15 15.42
C THR A 167 56.14 8.45 16.22
N GLN A 168 54.96 9.02 16.46
CA GLN A 168 54.79 10.22 17.29
C GLN A 168 55.22 9.97 18.76
N ILE A 169 54.82 8.82 19.33
CA ILE A 169 55.18 8.41 20.69
C ILE A 169 56.72 8.19 20.79
N ILE A 170 57.33 7.54 19.83
CA ILE A 170 58.76 7.29 19.76
C ILE A 170 59.54 8.63 19.71
N LEU A 171 59.14 9.57 18.88
CA LEU A 171 59.73 10.90 18.77
C LEU A 171 59.59 11.68 20.09
N LEU A 172 58.45 11.58 20.78
CA LEU A 172 58.25 12.20 22.09
C LEU A 172 59.25 11.68 23.14
N ALA A 173 59.48 10.37 23.15
CA ALA A 173 60.35 9.74 24.16
C ALA A 173 61.84 9.91 23.86
N THR A 174 62.24 9.89 22.56
CA THR A 174 63.64 9.82 22.17
C THR A 174 64.30 11.19 21.95
N LEU A 175 63.55 12.16 21.39
CA LEU A 175 64.15 13.45 21.00
C LEU A 175 64.68 14.26 22.18
N PRO A 176 64.02 14.40 23.35
CA PRO A 176 64.55 15.05 24.52
C PRO A 176 65.76 14.33 25.10
N MET A 177 65.72 12.98 25.05
CA MET A 177 66.85 12.17 25.56
C MET A 177 68.07 12.33 24.67
N VAL A 178 67.90 12.33 23.34
CA VAL A 178 69.02 12.60 22.38
C VAL A 178 69.53 14.05 22.58
N ALA A 179 68.66 15.04 22.74
CA ALA A 179 69.07 16.42 22.97
C ALA A 179 69.88 16.57 24.28
N ALA A 180 69.45 15.91 25.38
CA ALA A 180 70.15 15.93 26.65
C ALA A 180 71.54 15.24 26.55
N VAL A 181 71.61 14.07 25.91
CA VAL A 181 72.89 13.31 25.70
C VAL A 181 73.86 14.10 24.83
N THR A 182 73.39 14.69 23.73
CA THR A 182 74.23 15.50 22.83
C THR A 182 74.74 16.78 23.52
N ALA A 183 73.93 17.42 24.30
CA ALA A 183 74.31 18.61 25.08
C ALA A 183 75.39 18.26 26.14
N LEU A 184 75.26 17.15 26.86
CA LEU A 184 76.23 16.64 27.81
C LEU A 184 77.57 16.26 27.12
N TRP A 185 77.52 15.65 25.95
CA TRP A 185 78.68 15.23 25.17
C TRP A 185 79.45 16.41 24.57
N LEU A 186 78.75 17.47 24.09
CA LEU A 186 79.33 18.65 23.47
C LEU A 186 80.04 19.60 24.47
N THR A 187 79.58 19.65 25.70
CA THR A 187 79.95 20.71 26.62
C THR A 187 80.92 20.29 27.71
N GLY A 188 81.09 19.00 28.03
CA GLY A 188 82.04 18.50 29.03
C GLY A 188 82.07 19.19 30.39
N GLN A 189 81.32 20.29 30.55
CA GLN A 189 81.24 21.12 31.76
C GLN A 189 79.81 21.70 31.96
N GLN A 190 79.50 22.11 33.17
CA GLN A 190 78.25 22.84 33.52
C GLN A 190 78.28 24.24 32.88
N SER A 191 77.81 24.36 31.67
CA SER A 191 77.63 25.65 30.99
C SER A 191 76.12 25.98 30.87
N TRP A 192 75.80 27.28 30.79
CA TRP A 192 74.43 27.74 30.58
C TRP A 192 73.77 27.13 29.30
N LEU A 193 74.57 26.70 28.34
CA LEU A 193 74.11 26.01 27.12
C LEU A 193 73.48 24.65 27.44
N VAL A 194 73.99 23.90 28.44
CA VAL A 194 73.42 22.63 28.88
C VAL A 194 72.02 22.86 29.48
N TYR A 195 71.90 23.87 30.38
CA TYR A 195 70.59 24.21 30.96
C TYR A 195 69.61 24.72 29.91
N GLY A 196 70.11 25.53 28.97
CA GLY A 196 69.28 26.01 27.85
C GLY A 196 68.74 24.89 26.97
N SER A 197 69.59 23.87 26.63
CA SER A 197 69.17 22.71 25.81
C SER A 197 68.20 21.78 26.57
N LEU A 198 68.37 21.61 27.90
CA LEU A 198 67.43 20.83 28.72
C LEU A 198 66.06 21.50 28.81
N ILE A 199 66.04 22.84 29.00
CA ILE A 199 64.81 23.61 29.03
C ILE A 199 64.11 23.55 27.68
N ALA A 200 64.84 23.75 26.57
CA ALA A 200 64.30 23.64 25.21
C ALA A 200 63.72 22.25 24.90
N GLY A 201 64.45 21.17 25.28
CA GLY A 201 63.99 19.79 25.18
C GLY A 201 62.75 19.51 26.02
N GLY A 202 62.67 20.07 27.23
CA GLY A 202 61.53 19.98 28.10
C GLY A 202 60.27 20.67 27.51
N LEU A 203 60.46 21.91 27.03
CA LEU A 203 59.35 22.65 26.36
C LEU A 203 58.88 21.94 25.09
N PHE A 204 59.81 21.38 24.31
CA PHE A 204 59.45 20.60 23.12
C PHE A 204 58.66 19.34 23.50
N SER A 205 59.08 18.62 24.53
CA SER A 205 58.35 17.44 25.04
C SER A 205 56.97 17.76 25.52
N VAL A 206 56.78 18.89 26.27
CA VAL A 206 55.46 19.36 26.70
C VAL A 206 54.62 19.72 25.47
N GLY A 207 55.19 20.42 24.47
CA GLY A 207 54.48 20.75 23.23
C GLY A 207 54.02 19.51 22.47
N LEU A 208 54.88 18.51 22.37
CA LEU A 208 54.58 17.24 21.70
C LEU A 208 53.57 16.42 22.54
N GLY A 209 53.62 16.46 23.86
CA GLY A 209 52.63 15.85 24.77
C GLY A 209 51.25 16.47 24.62
N VAL A 210 51.17 17.79 24.53
CA VAL A 210 49.92 18.48 24.25
C VAL A 210 49.36 18.13 22.88
N MET A 211 50.24 18.02 21.88
CA MET A 211 49.84 17.59 20.52
C MET A 211 49.29 16.16 20.52
N LEU A 212 49.93 15.21 21.18
CA LEU A 212 49.49 13.83 21.32
C LEU A 212 48.17 13.75 22.08
N TYR A 213 48.01 14.49 23.17
CA TYR A 213 46.77 14.57 23.92
C TYR A 213 45.62 15.02 23.00
N ARG A 214 45.83 16.08 22.21
CA ARG A 214 44.84 16.54 21.25
C ARG A 214 44.55 15.53 20.14
N ASN A 215 45.59 14.88 19.65
CA ASN A 215 45.47 13.93 18.56
C ASN A 215 44.86 12.57 18.94
N ILE A 216 44.84 12.24 20.23
CA ILE A 216 44.24 11.01 20.75
C ILE A 216 42.89 11.31 21.41
N ARG A 217 42.86 12.22 22.37
CA ARG A 217 41.67 12.46 23.22
C ARG A 217 40.50 12.99 22.41
N LEU A 218 40.70 14.01 21.58
CA LEU A 218 39.63 14.59 20.79
C LEU A 218 38.97 13.61 19.81
N PRO A 219 39.71 12.83 19.00
CA PRO A 219 39.12 11.82 18.16
C PRO A 219 38.38 10.72 18.94
N VAL A 220 38.95 10.26 20.07
CA VAL A 220 38.31 9.24 20.91
C VAL A 220 37.00 9.76 21.53
N GLU A 221 36.98 10.98 22.10
CA GLU A 221 35.75 11.60 22.61
C GLU A 221 34.71 11.76 21.51
N MET A 222 35.12 12.17 20.30
CA MET A 222 34.25 12.30 19.15
C MET A 222 33.69 10.96 18.68
N LEU A 223 34.52 9.92 18.61
CA LEU A 223 34.10 8.54 18.28
C LEU A 223 33.08 8.03 19.30
N THR A 224 33.35 8.25 20.59
CA THR A 224 32.42 7.84 21.66
C THR A 224 31.08 8.55 21.53
N SER A 225 31.07 9.87 21.30
CA SER A 225 29.84 10.64 21.09
C SER A 225 29.04 10.16 19.87
N HIS A 226 29.71 9.83 18.76
CA HIS A 226 29.05 9.28 17.58
C HIS A 226 28.50 7.88 17.83
N LEU A 227 29.21 7.01 18.56
CA LEU A 227 28.70 5.70 18.98
C LEU A 227 27.46 5.82 19.86
N GLU A 228 27.45 6.76 20.81
CA GLU A 228 26.30 7.03 21.67
C GLU A 228 25.09 7.50 20.86
N LYS A 229 25.29 8.40 19.89
CA LYS A 229 24.22 8.84 18.97
C LYS A 229 23.69 7.69 18.11
N MET A 230 24.57 6.84 17.59
CA MET A 230 24.15 5.64 16.84
C MET A 230 23.37 4.66 17.71
N ALA A 231 23.76 4.48 18.98
CA ALA A 231 23.03 3.66 19.96
C ALA A 231 21.61 4.21 20.25
N GLN A 232 21.42 5.53 20.14
CA GLN A 232 20.12 6.20 20.26
C GLN A 232 19.33 6.21 18.93
N GLY A 233 19.87 5.61 17.85
CA GLY A 233 19.22 5.55 16.54
C GLY A 233 19.49 6.75 15.63
N ASP A 234 20.39 7.67 16.01
CA ASP A 234 20.85 8.77 15.15
C ASP A 234 22.02 8.31 14.27
N TYR A 235 21.72 7.92 13.06
CA TYR A 235 22.70 7.58 12.02
C TYR A 235 22.99 8.76 11.07
N THR A 236 22.52 9.98 11.38
CA THR A 236 22.61 11.14 10.48
C THR A 236 23.81 12.04 10.80
N SER A 237 24.35 11.94 12.01
CA SER A 237 25.46 12.77 12.47
C SER A 237 26.69 12.61 11.57
N GLN A 238 27.32 13.75 11.18
CA GLN A 238 28.46 13.75 10.29
C GLN A 238 29.75 13.37 11.03
N ILE A 239 30.40 12.29 10.61
CA ILE A 239 31.72 11.88 11.13
C ILE A 239 32.81 12.46 10.23
N ALA A 240 33.58 13.42 10.74
CA ALA A 240 34.74 13.97 10.06
C ALA A 240 35.97 13.06 10.27
N ILE A 241 36.69 12.77 9.18
CA ILE A 241 37.94 11.97 9.23
C ILE A 241 39.08 12.97 9.43
N MET A 242 39.49 13.20 10.67
CA MET A 242 40.51 14.22 10.99
C MET A 242 41.96 13.75 10.80
N GLN A 243 42.20 12.45 10.76
CA GLN A 243 43.55 11.85 10.75
C GLN A 243 43.60 10.67 9.78
N HIS A 244 44.87 10.32 9.36
CA HIS A 244 45.10 9.19 8.46
C HIS A 244 46.00 8.13 9.14
N ASP A 245 45.95 8.09 10.47
CA ASP A 245 46.64 7.13 11.33
C ASP A 245 45.69 5.98 11.76
N GLU A 246 46.04 5.25 12.81
CA GLU A 246 45.25 4.16 13.38
C GLU A 246 43.86 4.63 13.84
N LEU A 247 43.75 5.84 14.43
CA LEU A 247 42.47 6.45 14.85
C LEU A 247 41.67 6.90 13.63
N GLY A 248 42.31 7.40 12.59
CA GLY A 248 41.69 7.72 11.32
C GLY A 248 41.04 6.48 10.69
N ARG A 249 41.73 5.33 10.67
CA ARG A 249 41.16 4.05 10.20
C ARG A 249 39.96 3.60 11.05
N LEU A 250 40.00 3.79 12.38
CA LEU A 250 38.90 3.50 13.25
C LEU A 250 37.70 4.40 12.91
N THR A 251 37.94 5.70 12.69
CA THR A 251 36.92 6.67 12.28
C THR A 251 36.28 6.29 10.94
N GLU A 252 37.09 5.86 9.96
CA GLU A 252 36.60 5.36 8.66
C GLU A 252 35.72 4.10 8.81
N ALA A 253 36.13 3.17 9.68
CA ALA A 253 35.38 1.95 9.96
C ALA A 253 34.02 2.28 10.64
N LEU A 254 34.05 3.18 11.62
CA LEU A 254 32.82 3.64 12.29
C LEU A 254 31.88 4.34 11.31
N LYS A 255 32.40 5.20 10.44
CA LYS A 255 31.63 5.86 9.40
C LYS A 255 30.98 4.87 8.44
N SER A 256 31.72 3.87 8.00
CA SER A 256 31.18 2.80 7.14
C SER A 256 30.07 2.01 7.84
N MET A 257 30.25 1.71 9.13
CA MET A 257 29.22 1.07 9.97
C MET A 257 27.98 1.94 10.11
N GLN A 258 28.16 3.24 10.39
CA GLN A 258 27.06 4.20 10.50
C GLN A 258 26.20 4.23 9.21
N ILE A 259 26.86 4.32 8.05
CA ILE A 259 26.19 4.35 6.75
C ILE A 259 25.36 3.08 6.55
N ARG A 260 25.92 1.90 6.80
CA ARG A 260 25.24 0.61 6.62
C ARG A 260 24.07 0.48 7.60
N ALA A 261 24.30 0.70 8.89
CA ALA A 261 23.27 0.59 9.92
C ALA A 261 22.11 1.60 9.68
N GLY A 262 22.43 2.82 9.22
CA GLY A 262 21.43 3.82 8.88
C GLY A 262 20.52 3.40 7.72
N VAL A 263 21.07 2.74 6.70
CA VAL A 263 20.26 2.17 5.60
C VAL A 263 19.35 1.07 6.10
N ASP A 264 19.92 0.07 6.78
CA ASP A 264 19.17 -1.09 7.27
C ASP A 264 18.05 -0.65 8.24
N PHE A 265 18.33 0.31 9.11
CA PHE A 265 17.34 0.88 10.03
C PHE A 265 16.21 1.61 9.28
N THR A 266 16.56 2.41 8.28
CA THR A 266 15.58 3.18 7.50
C THR A 266 14.70 2.27 6.65
N GLU A 267 15.28 1.26 6.01
CA GLU A 267 14.53 0.26 5.23
C GLU A 267 13.60 -0.56 6.13
N THR A 268 14.08 -1.02 7.29
CA THR A 268 13.25 -1.75 8.27
C THR A 268 12.10 -0.89 8.79
N LYS A 269 12.37 0.37 9.12
CA LYS A 269 11.34 1.31 9.57
C LYS A 269 10.27 1.55 8.50
N ARG A 270 10.69 1.69 7.23
CA ARG A 270 9.78 1.87 6.11
C ARG A 270 8.89 0.63 5.91
N MET A 271 9.49 -0.57 5.88
CA MET A 271 8.73 -1.82 5.77
C MET A 271 7.74 -2.01 6.91
N ASN A 272 8.13 -1.65 8.14
CA ASN A 272 7.23 -1.72 9.29
C ASN A 272 6.04 -0.76 9.15
N ILE A 273 6.26 0.47 8.67
CA ILE A 273 5.18 1.45 8.42
C ILE A 273 4.24 0.94 7.31
N GLU A 274 4.79 0.38 6.25
CA GLU A 274 4.02 -0.18 5.13
C GLU A 274 3.20 -1.40 5.57
N ASN A 275 3.80 -2.33 6.31
CA ASN A 275 3.12 -3.46 6.91
C ASN A 275 1.99 -3.04 7.87
N LEU A 276 2.20 -1.99 8.68
CA LEU A 276 1.17 -1.42 9.54
C LEU A 276 0.01 -0.82 8.73
N ARG A 277 0.29 -0.14 7.62
CA ARG A 277 -0.76 0.40 6.73
C ARG A 277 -1.59 -0.71 6.11
N ILE A 278 -0.93 -1.76 5.59
CA ILE A 278 -1.61 -2.92 5.01
C ILE A 278 -2.47 -3.61 6.08
N ARG A 279 -1.91 -3.85 7.27
CA ARG A 279 -2.62 -4.47 8.39
C ARG A 279 -3.84 -3.65 8.80
N ASN A 280 -3.70 -2.32 8.94
CA ASN A 280 -4.81 -1.43 9.29
C ASN A 280 -5.88 -1.41 8.18
N ALA A 281 -5.48 -1.41 6.91
CA ALA A 281 -6.42 -1.47 5.79
C ALA A 281 -7.21 -2.78 5.79
N LEU A 282 -6.57 -3.92 6.06
CA LEU A 282 -7.23 -5.21 6.20
C LEU A 282 -8.16 -5.25 7.43
N ASP A 283 -7.77 -4.59 8.53
CA ASP A 283 -8.57 -4.57 9.75
C ASP A 283 -9.89 -3.81 9.59
N ILE A 284 -9.90 -2.74 8.78
CA ILE A 284 -11.10 -1.94 8.50
C ILE A 284 -11.87 -2.39 7.24
N ALA A 285 -11.39 -3.43 6.55
CA ALA A 285 -12.06 -3.96 5.37
C ALA A 285 -13.49 -4.43 5.71
N SER A 286 -14.41 -4.26 4.75
CA SER A 286 -15.81 -4.66 4.90
C SER A 286 -16.01 -6.17 4.87
N SER A 287 -15.12 -6.92 4.21
CA SER A 287 -15.13 -8.39 4.22
C SER A 287 -14.40 -8.94 5.45
N ALA A 288 -14.93 -10.02 6.02
CA ALA A 288 -14.29 -10.72 7.12
C ALA A 288 -13.16 -11.60 6.59
N ALA A 289 -11.93 -11.37 7.10
CA ALA A 289 -10.73 -12.04 6.61
C ALA A 289 -9.82 -12.52 7.75
N MET A 290 -9.22 -13.72 7.54
CA MET A 290 -8.18 -14.29 8.39
C MET A 290 -6.94 -14.62 7.57
N ILE A 291 -5.77 -14.61 8.22
CA ILE A 291 -4.51 -15.06 7.62
C ILE A 291 -3.89 -16.09 8.56
N ALA A 292 -3.42 -17.20 7.98
CA ALA A 292 -2.69 -18.24 8.67
C ALA A 292 -1.26 -18.37 8.12
N ASP A 293 -0.35 -18.81 8.97
CA ASP A 293 1.01 -19.17 8.58
C ASP A 293 1.06 -20.54 7.84
N ALA A 294 2.26 -20.96 7.43
CA ALA A 294 2.48 -22.22 6.75
C ALA A 294 2.09 -23.45 7.58
N THR A 295 1.98 -23.34 8.91
CA THR A 295 1.55 -24.41 9.80
C THR A 295 0.03 -24.48 9.98
N GLY A 296 -0.71 -23.56 9.36
CA GLY A 296 -2.15 -23.40 9.50
C GLY A 296 -2.57 -22.68 10.79
N THR A 297 -1.61 -22.06 11.50
CA THR A 297 -1.92 -21.27 12.69
C THR A 297 -2.38 -19.88 12.27
N ILE A 298 -3.57 -19.46 12.71
CA ILE A 298 -4.14 -18.15 12.38
C ILE A 298 -3.33 -17.07 13.12
N ILE A 299 -2.66 -16.20 12.35
CA ILE A 299 -1.80 -15.11 12.82
C ILE A 299 -2.48 -13.73 12.76
N PHE A 300 -3.54 -13.61 11.98
CA PHE A 300 -4.32 -12.36 11.85
C PHE A 300 -5.80 -12.66 11.63
N MET A 301 -6.65 -11.87 12.27
CA MET A 301 -8.09 -11.77 12.04
C MET A 301 -8.46 -10.30 12.05
N ASN A 302 -9.25 -9.86 11.08
CA ASN A 302 -9.69 -8.49 11.04
C ASN A 302 -10.91 -8.26 11.97
N ARG A 303 -11.25 -6.99 12.18
CA ARG A 303 -12.36 -6.60 13.05
C ARG A 303 -13.68 -7.28 12.69
N LYS A 304 -13.95 -7.49 11.39
CA LYS A 304 -15.17 -8.17 10.95
C LYS A 304 -15.26 -9.61 11.39
N VAL A 305 -14.15 -10.34 11.41
CA VAL A 305 -14.12 -11.70 11.96
C VAL A 305 -14.38 -11.71 13.46
N HIS A 306 -13.81 -10.75 14.21
CA HIS A 306 -14.10 -10.64 15.64
C HIS A 306 -15.55 -10.26 15.94
N GLU A 307 -16.21 -9.49 15.07
CA GLU A 307 -17.65 -9.22 15.15
C GLU A 307 -18.51 -10.48 14.91
N ILE A 308 -18.03 -11.42 14.08
CA ILE A 308 -18.69 -12.72 13.82
C ILE A 308 -18.42 -13.71 14.96
N LEU A 309 -17.17 -13.81 15.42
CA LEU A 309 -16.73 -14.73 16.48
C LEU A 309 -16.76 -14.02 17.84
N VAL A 310 -17.95 -13.69 18.33
CA VAL A 310 -18.16 -12.89 19.56
C VAL A 310 -17.61 -13.57 20.82
N ASN A 311 -17.54 -14.90 20.83
CA ASN A 311 -17.13 -15.70 22.00
C ASN A 311 -15.76 -16.35 21.78
N GLU A 312 -14.94 -16.36 22.82
CA GLU A 312 -13.65 -17.09 22.82
C GLU A 312 -13.78 -18.57 22.47
N LYS A 313 -14.92 -19.20 22.83
CA LYS A 313 -15.19 -20.60 22.50
C LYS A 313 -15.38 -20.82 21.01
N ASP A 314 -16.11 -19.92 20.34
CA ASP A 314 -16.37 -20.00 18.90
C ASP A 314 -15.07 -19.72 18.12
N GLU A 315 -14.27 -18.75 18.59
CA GLU A 315 -12.96 -18.47 18.03
C GLU A 315 -12.01 -19.67 18.17
N ALA A 316 -11.92 -20.26 19.35
CA ALA A 316 -11.07 -21.44 19.62
C ALA A 316 -11.51 -22.67 18.79
N ALA A 317 -12.82 -22.90 18.69
CA ALA A 317 -13.39 -23.97 17.87
C ALA A 317 -13.06 -23.78 16.39
N MET A 318 -13.21 -22.55 15.88
CA MET A 318 -12.91 -22.21 14.48
C MET A 318 -11.41 -22.34 14.20
N ARG A 319 -10.54 -21.82 15.06
CA ARG A 319 -9.07 -21.99 14.95
C ARG A 319 -8.70 -23.48 14.89
N LYS A 320 -9.31 -24.32 15.72
CA LYS A 320 -9.07 -25.77 15.72
C LYS A 320 -9.59 -26.44 14.44
N ALA A 321 -10.78 -26.07 13.98
CA ALA A 321 -11.41 -26.65 12.78
C ALA A 321 -10.63 -26.32 11.50
N LEU A 322 -10.08 -25.09 11.40
CA LEU A 322 -9.36 -24.63 10.22
C LEU A 322 -7.89 -25.07 10.20
N LYS A 323 -7.25 -25.28 11.35
CA LYS A 323 -5.80 -25.49 11.45
C LYS A 323 -5.27 -26.59 10.53
N SER A 324 -5.86 -27.77 10.55
CA SER A 324 -5.39 -28.91 9.72
C SER A 324 -5.63 -28.67 8.23
N ARG A 325 -6.75 -28.06 7.88
CA ARG A 325 -7.07 -27.72 6.48
C ARG A 325 -6.15 -26.66 5.92
N LEU A 326 -5.91 -25.59 6.69
CA LEU A 326 -4.98 -24.54 6.30
C LEU A 326 -3.54 -25.02 6.23
N ALA A 327 -3.15 -26.00 7.07
CA ALA A 327 -1.82 -26.60 7.04
C ALA A 327 -1.54 -27.45 5.78
N SER A 328 -2.58 -28.03 5.16
CA SER A 328 -2.46 -28.89 3.97
C SER A 328 -3.10 -28.31 2.70
N LEU A 329 -3.30 -26.99 2.68
CA LEU A 329 -3.98 -26.31 1.58
C LEU A 329 -3.05 -26.10 0.40
N ASP A 330 -3.23 -26.83 -0.70
CA ASP A 330 -2.42 -26.69 -1.92
C ASP A 330 -3.13 -25.90 -3.02
N GLN A 331 -4.47 -25.89 -2.98
CA GLN A 331 -5.33 -25.18 -3.93
C GLN A 331 -6.44 -24.46 -3.19
N GLN A 332 -7.09 -23.51 -3.85
CA GLN A 332 -8.25 -22.82 -3.30
C GLN A 332 -9.37 -23.84 -2.98
N GLN A 333 -9.93 -23.73 -1.79
CA GLN A 333 -11.04 -24.57 -1.32
C GLN A 333 -12.17 -23.69 -0.77
N GLU A 334 -13.41 -24.19 -0.90
CA GLU A 334 -14.58 -23.57 -0.28
C GLU A 334 -15.14 -24.47 0.82
N MET A 335 -15.55 -23.85 1.91
CA MET A 335 -16.30 -24.49 3.00
C MET A 335 -17.65 -23.79 3.11
N ASN A 336 -18.69 -24.44 2.63
CA ASN A 336 -20.06 -23.93 2.68
C ASN A 336 -20.77 -24.36 3.97
N ASP A 337 -21.87 -23.68 4.31
CA ASP A 337 -22.77 -23.95 5.43
C ASP A 337 -22.12 -23.93 6.82
N VAL A 338 -21.11 -23.08 7.00
CA VAL A 338 -20.48 -22.86 8.31
C VAL A 338 -21.42 -22.01 9.16
N LYS A 339 -22.01 -22.60 10.21
CA LYS A 339 -22.96 -21.92 11.07
C LYS A 339 -22.27 -21.30 12.28
N VAL A 340 -22.43 -19.99 12.45
CA VAL A 340 -21.90 -19.22 13.59
C VAL A 340 -22.96 -18.20 14.03
N ASN A 341 -23.31 -18.20 15.30
CA ASN A 341 -24.25 -17.23 15.91
C ASN A 341 -25.58 -17.05 15.16
N GLY A 342 -26.12 -18.14 14.60
CA GLY A 342 -27.37 -18.12 13.83
C GLY A 342 -27.24 -17.68 12.38
N HIS A 343 -26.08 -17.28 11.93
CA HIS A 343 -25.74 -16.97 10.54
C HIS A 343 -25.09 -18.18 9.85
N VAL A 344 -25.19 -18.20 8.53
CA VAL A 344 -24.57 -19.21 7.65
C VAL A 344 -23.55 -18.54 6.75
N TYR A 345 -22.30 -18.98 6.87
CA TYR A 345 -21.17 -18.43 6.12
C TYR A 345 -20.62 -19.43 5.10
N SER A 346 -20.13 -18.92 3.99
CA SER A 346 -19.20 -19.60 3.10
C SER A 346 -17.79 -19.09 3.34
N LEU A 347 -16.82 -19.98 3.54
CA LEU A 347 -15.41 -19.64 3.73
C LEU A 347 -14.63 -20.06 2.48
N THR A 348 -13.93 -19.09 1.88
CA THR A 348 -13.00 -19.33 0.79
C THR A 348 -11.57 -19.37 1.36
N LEU A 349 -10.92 -20.51 1.24
CA LEU A 349 -9.55 -20.76 1.71
C LEU A 349 -8.62 -20.70 0.49
N THR A 350 -7.65 -19.77 0.50
CA THR A 350 -6.72 -19.56 -0.62
C THR A 350 -5.28 -19.69 -0.12
N PRO A 351 -4.44 -20.57 -0.72
CA PRO A 351 -3.04 -20.67 -0.35
C PRO A 351 -2.27 -19.41 -0.77
N VAL A 352 -1.38 -18.94 0.10
CA VAL A 352 -0.46 -17.83 -0.15
C VAL A 352 0.93 -18.42 -0.39
N MET A 353 1.53 -18.12 -1.54
CA MET A 353 2.82 -18.64 -1.96
C MET A 353 3.91 -17.58 -1.87
N ASN A 354 5.13 -18.00 -1.55
CA ASN A 354 6.35 -17.20 -1.67
C ASN A 354 6.79 -17.10 -3.14
N GLU A 355 7.75 -16.22 -3.43
CA GLU A 355 8.34 -16.08 -4.78
C GLU A 355 9.06 -17.34 -5.27
N ASP A 356 9.57 -18.16 -4.37
CA ASP A 356 10.23 -19.43 -4.66
C ASP A 356 9.24 -20.60 -4.87
N GLY A 357 7.93 -20.34 -4.83
CA GLY A 357 6.88 -21.34 -4.97
C GLY A 357 6.60 -22.15 -3.72
N THR A 358 7.28 -21.89 -2.61
CA THR A 358 6.95 -22.49 -1.33
C THR A 358 5.73 -21.81 -0.70
N ARG A 359 4.98 -22.55 0.12
CA ARG A 359 3.77 -21.99 0.75
C ARG A 359 4.14 -21.12 1.95
N ALA A 360 3.76 -19.85 1.89
CA ALA A 360 3.91 -18.87 2.97
C ALA A 360 2.82 -19.02 4.05
N GLY A 361 1.60 -19.44 3.64
CA GLY A 361 0.45 -19.54 4.53
C GLY A 361 -0.85 -19.72 3.78
N ALA A 362 -1.94 -19.20 4.34
CA ALA A 362 -3.26 -19.19 3.70
C ALA A 362 -4.07 -17.95 4.11
N ALA A 363 -4.93 -17.49 3.22
CA ALA A 363 -5.96 -16.49 3.49
C ALA A 363 -7.33 -17.18 3.56
N VAL A 364 -8.20 -16.70 4.45
CA VAL A 364 -9.59 -17.16 4.59
C VAL A 364 -10.50 -15.96 4.52
N GLU A 365 -11.39 -15.95 3.54
CA GLU A 365 -12.43 -14.96 3.37
C GLU A 365 -13.79 -15.54 3.77
N TRP A 366 -14.60 -14.74 4.47
CA TRP A 366 -15.93 -15.12 4.95
C TRP A 366 -17.00 -14.36 4.20
N LEU A 367 -17.96 -15.08 3.65
CA LEU A 367 -19.13 -14.52 3.00
C LEU A 367 -20.39 -14.91 3.77
N ASP A 368 -21.14 -13.95 4.31
CA ASP A 368 -22.43 -14.20 4.93
C ASP A 368 -23.48 -14.51 3.85
N ARG A 369 -24.01 -15.73 3.85
CA ARG A 369 -25.03 -16.22 2.93
C ARG A 369 -26.40 -16.37 3.58
N THR A 370 -26.57 -15.90 4.81
CA THR A 370 -27.80 -16.11 5.59
C THR A 370 -29.03 -15.57 4.87
N GLN A 371 -28.97 -14.34 4.37
CA GLN A 371 -30.10 -13.74 3.64
C GLN A 371 -30.36 -14.45 2.32
N GLU A 372 -29.30 -14.77 1.57
CA GLU A 372 -29.37 -15.47 0.30
C GLU A 372 -30.10 -16.83 0.44
N LEU A 373 -29.61 -17.66 1.36
CA LEU A 373 -30.19 -19.00 1.61
C LEU A 373 -31.62 -18.92 2.18
N THR A 374 -31.94 -17.89 2.95
CA THR A 374 -33.28 -17.67 3.47
C THR A 374 -34.24 -17.30 2.33
N VAL A 375 -33.84 -16.38 1.49
CA VAL A 375 -34.65 -15.94 0.34
C VAL A 375 -34.80 -17.07 -0.67
N GLU A 376 -33.74 -17.84 -0.95
CA GLU A 376 -33.81 -19.00 -1.83
C GLU A 376 -34.89 -19.99 -1.39
N LYS A 377 -34.92 -20.34 -0.09
CA LYS A 377 -35.95 -21.24 0.47
C LYS A 377 -37.36 -20.67 0.33
N GLU A 378 -37.55 -19.40 0.73
CA GLU A 378 -38.84 -18.74 0.66
C GLU A 378 -39.34 -18.64 -0.81
N VAL A 379 -38.45 -18.30 -1.74
CA VAL A 379 -38.80 -18.24 -3.18
C VAL A 379 -39.23 -19.60 -3.69
N VAL A 380 -38.47 -20.68 -3.35
CA VAL A 380 -38.86 -22.04 -3.75
C VAL A 380 -40.23 -22.41 -3.20
N GLU A 381 -40.57 -22.05 -1.97
CA GLU A 381 -41.87 -22.33 -1.36
C GLU A 381 -43.00 -21.53 -2.04
N VAL A 382 -42.80 -20.24 -2.31
CA VAL A 382 -43.79 -19.38 -2.99
C VAL A 382 -44.02 -19.83 -4.42
N VAL A 383 -42.95 -20.15 -5.16
CA VAL A 383 -43.05 -20.65 -6.55
C VAL A 383 -43.79 -22.00 -6.56
N ARG A 384 -43.47 -22.91 -5.63
CA ARG A 384 -44.17 -24.21 -5.53
C ARG A 384 -45.68 -24.02 -5.26
N ALA A 385 -46.06 -23.10 -4.37
CA ALA A 385 -47.44 -22.77 -4.08
C ALA A 385 -48.12 -22.18 -5.31
N ALA A 386 -47.48 -21.26 -6.03
CA ALA A 386 -48.00 -20.68 -7.28
C ALA A 386 -48.26 -21.73 -8.36
N VAL A 387 -47.32 -22.68 -8.56
CA VAL A 387 -47.50 -23.81 -9.48
C VAL A 387 -48.70 -24.67 -9.10
N ALA A 388 -49.01 -24.81 -7.80
CA ALA A 388 -50.17 -25.51 -7.29
C ALA A 388 -51.49 -24.66 -7.36
N GLY A 389 -51.41 -23.41 -7.85
CA GLY A 389 -52.56 -22.52 -7.93
C GLY A 389 -52.82 -21.70 -6.65
N ASP A 390 -51.95 -21.83 -5.63
CA ASP A 390 -52.06 -21.03 -4.39
C ASP A 390 -51.19 -19.76 -4.52
N PHE A 391 -51.83 -18.65 -4.85
CA PHE A 391 -51.24 -17.32 -4.93
C PHE A 391 -51.30 -16.51 -3.64
N SER A 392 -51.64 -17.14 -2.52
CA SER A 392 -51.77 -16.46 -1.20
C SER A 392 -50.42 -16.28 -0.50
N LYS A 393 -49.41 -17.10 -0.86
CA LYS A 393 -48.08 -17.07 -0.23
C LYS A 393 -47.31 -15.80 -0.56
N ARG A 394 -46.54 -15.32 0.43
CA ARG A 394 -45.72 -14.12 0.29
C ARG A 394 -44.34 -14.36 0.88
N LEU A 395 -43.32 -13.71 0.29
CA LEU A 395 -41.98 -13.61 0.89
C LEU A 395 -42.02 -12.57 2.04
N THR A 396 -41.30 -12.89 3.10
CA THR A 396 -41.13 -11.96 4.23
C THR A 396 -40.20 -10.80 3.84
N LEU A 397 -40.65 -9.55 4.11
CA LEU A 397 -39.81 -8.36 3.81
C LEU A 397 -38.91 -7.96 4.98
N ALA A 398 -39.26 -8.36 6.20
CA ALA A 398 -38.46 -8.05 7.39
C ALA A 398 -37.07 -8.69 7.33
N GLY A 399 -36.03 -7.93 7.66
CA GLY A 399 -34.65 -8.39 7.65
C GLY A 399 -34.02 -8.56 6.27
N LYS A 400 -34.67 -8.10 5.20
CA LYS A 400 -34.13 -8.09 3.84
C LYS A 400 -33.84 -6.66 3.41
N ASP A 401 -32.64 -6.45 2.83
CA ASP A 401 -32.18 -5.16 2.33
C ASP A 401 -31.71 -5.25 0.87
N GLY A 402 -31.58 -4.10 0.22
CA GLY A 402 -31.02 -3.99 -1.13
C GLY A 402 -31.70 -4.89 -2.15
N PHE A 403 -30.93 -5.69 -2.86
CA PHE A 403 -31.40 -6.60 -3.93
C PHE A 403 -32.46 -7.60 -3.43
N PHE A 404 -32.26 -8.23 -2.28
CA PHE A 404 -33.17 -9.25 -1.75
C PHE A 404 -34.52 -8.68 -1.35
N ARG A 405 -34.58 -7.45 -0.89
CA ARG A 405 -35.80 -6.74 -0.61
C ARG A 405 -36.58 -6.44 -1.89
N GLN A 406 -35.90 -5.90 -2.90
CA GLN A 406 -36.53 -5.61 -4.20
C GLN A 406 -37.08 -6.88 -4.87
N LEU A 407 -36.33 -7.98 -4.79
CA LEU A 407 -36.76 -9.28 -5.29
C LEU A 407 -38.03 -9.77 -4.58
N ALA A 408 -38.06 -9.69 -3.25
CA ALA A 408 -39.21 -10.12 -2.48
C ALA A 408 -40.45 -9.23 -2.73
N GLU A 409 -40.29 -7.90 -2.84
CA GLU A 409 -41.35 -6.97 -3.20
C GLU A 409 -41.88 -7.27 -4.63
N GLY A 410 -41.01 -7.52 -5.58
CA GLY A 410 -41.37 -7.86 -6.95
C GLY A 410 -42.19 -9.17 -7.05
N ILE A 411 -41.72 -10.23 -6.36
CA ILE A 411 -42.43 -11.51 -6.33
C ILE A 411 -43.80 -11.34 -5.59
N ASN A 412 -43.85 -10.66 -4.47
CA ASN A 412 -45.07 -10.40 -3.74
C ASN A 412 -46.08 -9.62 -4.59
N SER A 413 -45.64 -8.63 -5.35
CA SER A 413 -46.49 -7.86 -6.29
C SER A 413 -47.02 -8.74 -7.41
N LEU A 414 -46.18 -9.62 -7.96
CA LEU A 414 -46.60 -10.61 -8.97
C LEU A 414 -47.73 -11.53 -8.42
N MET A 415 -47.47 -12.12 -7.26
CA MET A 415 -48.45 -13.00 -6.58
C MET A 415 -49.78 -12.28 -6.29
N GLU A 416 -49.72 -11.03 -5.81
CA GLU A 416 -50.88 -10.20 -5.52
C GLU A 416 -51.70 -9.90 -6.77
N THR A 417 -51.04 -9.42 -7.83
CA THR A 417 -51.72 -9.07 -9.10
C THR A 417 -52.36 -10.30 -9.72
N THR A 418 -51.65 -11.44 -9.67
CA THR A 418 -52.14 -12.71 -10.21
C THR A 418 -53.32 -13.22 -9.40
N ALA A 419 -53.21 -13.24 -8.04
CA ALA A 419 -54.33 -13.64 -7.18
C ALA A 419 -55.59 -12.80 -7.38
N GLN A 420 -55.42 -11.47 -7.43
CA GLN A 420 -56.57 -10.54 -7.64
C GLN A 420 -57.22 -10.74 -9.00
N GLY A 421 -56.42 -10.82 -10.07
CA GLY A 421 -56.94 -11.04 -11.41
C GLY A 421 -57.74 -12.34 -11.54
N LEU A 422 -57.16 -13.44 -11.01
CA LEU A 422 -57.87 -14.74 -11.05
C LEU A 422 -59.12 -14.75 -10.13
N ASN A 423 -59.10 -14.14 -8.98
CA ASN A 423 -60.27 -14.06 -8.08
C ASN A 423 -61.39 -13.21 -8.68
N ASP A 424 -61.09 -12.05 -9.26
CA ASP A 424 -62.11 -11.21 -9.94
C ASP A 424 -62.69 -11.91 -11.13
N PHE A 425 -61.85 -12.65 -11.89
CA PHE A 425 -62.33 -13.46 -13.02
C PHE A 425 -63.21 -14.63 -12.56
N ALA A 426 -62.79 -15.36 -11.53
CA ALA A 426 -63.58 -16.44 -10.93
C ALA A 426 -64.93 -15.92 -10.40
N GLY A 427 -64.98 -14.76 -9.77
CA GLY A 427 -66.18 -14.11 -9.28
C GLY A 427 -67.14 -13.73 -10.39
N MET A 428 -66.64 -13.22 -11.54
CA MET A 428 -67.42 -12.92 -12.69
C MET A 428 -68.01 -14.22 -13.33
N LEU A 429 -67.21 -15.28 -13.46
CA LEU A 429 -67.69 -16.58 -13.96
C LEU A 429 -68.74 -17.21 -13.05
N ASP A 430 -68.61 -17.10 -11.72
CA ASP A 430 -69.61 -17.56 -10.76
C ASP A 430 -70.92 -16.78 -10.87
N ALA A 431 -70.86 -15.45 -11.06
CA ALA A 431 -72.05 -14.63 -11.35
C ALA A 431 -72.72 -15.07 -12.67
N LEU A 432 -71.97 -15.26 -13.72
CA LEU A 432 -72.42 -15.74 -15.00
C LEU A 432 -73.10 -17.13 -14.90
N ALA A 433 -72.49 -18.06 -14.16
CA ALA A 433 -73.06 -19.40 -13.90
C ALA A 433 -74.39 -19.37 -13.16
N LYS A 434 -74.63 -18.32 -12.32
CA LYS A 434 -75.89 -18.07 -11.63
C LYS A 434 -76.90 -17.29 -12.46
N GLY A 435 -76.58 -16.91 -13.65
CA GLY A 435 -77.44 -16.12 -14.56
C GLY A 435 -77.42 -14.62 -14.28
N ASP A 436 -76.50 -14.14 -13.42
CA ASP A 436 -76.37 -12.72 -13.16
C ASP A 436 -75.35 -12.09 -14.17
N LEU A 437 -75.93 -11.38 -15.15
CA LEU A 437 -75.21 -10.67 -16.21
C LEU A 437 -74.98 -9.19 -15.88
N THR A 438 -75.21 -8.78 -14.60
CA THR A 438 -75.10 -7.37 -14.17
C THR A 438 -73.77 -7.03 -13.53
N GLN A 439 -72.85 -7.99 -13.38
CA GLN A 439 -71.62 -7.86 -12.65
C GLN A 439 -70.40 -7.79 -13.60
N PRO A 440 -70.09 -6.65 -14.24
CA PRO A 440 -68.89 -6.52 -15.04
C PRO A 440 -67.65 -6.38 -14.16
N MET A 441 -66.49 -6.79 -14.65
CA MET A 441 -65.18 -6.51 -14.02
C MET A 441 -64.90 -5.02 -14.14
N THR A 442 -64.83 -4.30 -12.99
CA THR A 442 -64.63 -2.85 -12.95
C THR A 442 -63.16 -2.46 -12.72
N LYS A 443 -62.38 -3.30 -12.02
CA LYS A 443 -60.99 -3.04 -11.67
C LYS A 443 -60.09 -2.93 -12.90
N GLU A 444 -59.14 -1.96 -12.86
CA GLU A 444 -58.18 -1.78 -13.97
C GLU A 444 -57.08 -2.81 -13.91
N TYR A 445 -56.74 -3.40 -15.04
CA TYR A 445 -55.68 -4.34 -15.26
C TYR A 445 -54.91 -3.96 -16.54
N GLN A 446 -53.61 -4.32 -16.55
CA GLN A 446 -52.77 -4.10 -17.72
C GLN A 446 -52.39 -5.44 -18.42
N GLY A 447 -51.90 -5.36 -19.65
CA GLY A 447 -51.46 -6.52 -20.39
C GLY A 447 -52.53 -7.57 -20.60
N MET A 448 -52.21 -8.83 -20.43
CA MET A 448 -53.14 -9.96 -20.67
C MET A 448 -54.37 -9.92 -19.73
N PHE A 449 -54.20 -9.51 -18.48
CA PHE A 449 -55.35 -9.36 -17.57
C PHE A 449 -56.30 -8.26 -18.02
N GLY A 450 -55.77 -7.15 -18.57
CA GLY A 450 -56.60 -6.08 -19.16
C GLY A 450 -57.37 -6.55 -20.38
N GLN A 451 -56.75 -7.31 -21.26
CA GLN A 451 -57.44 -7.92 -22.42
C GLN A 451 -58.52 -8.91 -21.97
N LEU A 452 -58.17 -9.80 -21.02
CA LEU A 452 -59.10 -10.78 -20.47
C LEU A 452 -60.33 -10.10 -19.85
N LYS A 453 -60.17 -9.00 -19.09
CA LYS A 453 -61.26 -8.14 -18.56
C LYS A 453 -62.13 -7.63 -19.71
N ALA A 454 -61.53 -7.03 -20.74
CA ALA A 454 -62.28 -6.46 -21.85
C ALA A 454 -63.08 -7.52 -22.58
N ASP A 455 -62.48 -8.66 -22.96
CA ASP A 455 -63.15 -9.75 -23.65
C ASP A 455 -64.26 -10.37 -22.82
N SER A 456 -64.06 -10.52 -21.53
CA SER A 456 -65.08 -11.04 -20.60
C SER A 456 -66.26 -10.09 -20.45
N ASN A 457 -66.03 -8.79 -20.28
CA ASN A 457 -67.10 -7.80 -20.19
C ASN A 457 -67.92 -7.72 -21.52
N ILE A 458 -67.24 -7.81 -22.66
CA ILE A 458 -67.93 -7.89 -23.98
C ILE A 458 -68.82 -9.13 -24.04
N THR A 459 -68.30 -10.29 -23.60
CA THR A 459 -69.07 -11.54 -23.59
C THR A 459 -70.32 -11.45 -22.74
N VAL A 460 -70.19 -10.91 -21.51
CA VAL A 460 -71.33 -10.71 -20.62
C VAL A 460 -72.36 -9.75 -21.22
N ALA A 461 -71.88 -8.63 -21.81
CA ALA A 461 -72.81 -7.69 -22.51
C ALA A 461 -73.53 -8.31 -23.68
N GLN A 462 -72.84 -9.11 -24.50
CA GLN A 462 -73.47 -9.83 -25.64
C GLN A 462 -74.51 -10.83 -25.15
N LEU A 463 -74.20 -11.63 -24.12
CA LEU A 463 -75.18 -12.55 -23.51
C LEU A 463 -76.38 -11.82 -22.96
N GLY A 464 -76.17 -10.69 -22.26
CA GLY A 464 -77.24 -9.83 -21.79
C GLY A 464 -78.14 -9.34 -22.90
N GLY A 465 -77.58 -8.90 -24.04
CA GLY A 465 -78.32 -8.48 -25.23
C GLY A 465 -79.13 -9.62 -25.81
N ILE A 466 -78.55 -10.83 -25.91
CA ILE A 466 -79.30 -12.02 -26.39
C ILE A 466 -80.48 -12.35 -25.48
N ILE A 467 -80.31 -12.32 -24.17
CA ILE A 467 -81.40 -12.59 -23.22
C ILE A 467 -82.56 -11.55 -23.34
N VAL A 468 -82.22 -10.27 -23.54
CA VAL A 468 -83.21 -9.22 -23.79
C VAL A 468 -83.97 -9.52 -25.07
N GLN A 469 -83.34 -9.87 -26.18
CA GLN A 469 -83.97 -10.24 -27.44
C GLN A 469 -84.86 -11.48 -27.30
N ILE A 470 -84.43 -12.51 -26.55
CA ILE A 470 -85.21 -13.69 -26.28
C ILE A 470 -86.47 -13.31 -25.47
N LYS A 471 -86.29 -12.45 -24.46
CA LYS A 471 -87.40 -11.97 -23.65
C LYS A 471 -88.45 -11.20 -24.51
N GLU A 472 -87.97 -10.26 -25.31
CA GLU A 472 -88.85 -9.50 -26.22
C GLU A 472 -89.58 -10.41 -27.23
N ALA A 473 -88.84 -11.39 -27.82
CA ALA A 473 -89.48 -12.37 -28.68
C ALA A 473 -90.56 -13.23 -27.94
N ALA A 474 -90.25 -13.66 -26.71
CA ALA A 474 -91.16 -14.43 -25.90
C ALA A 474 -92.47 -13.59 -25.53
N GLU A 475 -92.30 -12.32 -25.22
CA GLU A 475 -93.42 -11.39 -24.98
C GLU A 475 -94.25 -11.18 -26.22
N LEU A 476 -93.61 -11.03 -27.41
CA LEU A 476 -94.28 -10.95 -28.70
C LEU A 476 -95.06 -12.23 -29.00
N ILE A 477 -94.45 -13.40 -28.81
CA ILE A 477 -95.13 -14.69 -28.98
C ILE A 477 -96.32 -14.84 -28.03
N GLY A 478 -96.14 -14.41 -26.76
CA GLY A 478 -97.15 -14.40 -25.74
C GLY A 478 -98.37 -13.51 -26.14
N THR A 479 -98.07 -12.31 -26.65
CA THR A 479 -99.12 -11.41 -27.19
C THR A 479 -99.85 -11.98 -28.38
N ALA A 480 -99.14 -12.46 -29.37
CA ALA A 480 -99.72 -13.08 -30.53
C ALA A 480 -100.55 -14.33 -30.20
N SER A 481 -100.02 -15.16 -29.25
CA SER A 481 -100.79 -16.33 -28.77
C SER A 481 -102.10 -15.94 -28.09
N LYS A 482 -102.14 -14.82 -27.31
CA LYS A 482 -103.31 -14.31 -26.76
C LYS A 482 -104.35 -13.79 -27.79
N GLU A 483 -103.84 -13.03 -28.78
CA GLU A 483 -104.65 -12.56 -29.91
C GLU A 483 -105.30 -13.73 -30.72
N ILE A 484 -104.53 -14.78 -30.94
CA ILE A 484 -105.01 -16.01 -31.59
C ILE A 484 -106.09 -16.70 -30.75
N ALA A 485 -105.87 -16.77 -29.41
CA ALA A 485 -106.85 -17.35 -28.51
C ALA A 485 -108.13 -16.55 -28.47
N ASP A 486 -108.07 -15.20 -28.36
CA ASP A 486 -109.24 -14.31 -28.41
C ASP A 486 -109.97 -14.39 -29.76
N GLY A 487 -109.20 -14.42 -30.87
CA GLY A 487 -109.76 -14.62 -32.23
C GLY A 487 -110.46 -15.98 -32.43
N ASN A 488 -109.89 -17.07 -31.82
CA ASN A 488 -110.52 -18.38 -31.85
C ASN A 488 -111.85 -18.40 -30.98
N VAL A 489 -111.93 -17.66 -29.88
CA VAL A 489 -113.19 -17.52 -29.11
C VAL A 489 -114.25 -16.79 -29.94
N ASP A 490 -113.88 -15.67 -30.60
CA ASP A 490 -114.82 -14.93 -31.47
C ASP A 490 -115.27 -15.83 -32.65
N LEU A 491 -114.28 -16.54 -33.27
CA LEU A 491 -114.65 -17.47 -34.38
C LEU A 491 -115.61 -18.61 -33.91
N SER A 492 -115.32 -19.15 -32.68
CA SER A 492 -116.23 -20.17 -32.06
C SER A 492 -117.65 -19.62 -31.85
N GLN A 493 -117.75 -18.45 -31.30
CA GLN A 493 -119.00 -17.78 -31.06
C GLN A 493 -119.79 -17.52 -32.39
N ARG A 494 -119.12 -16.99 -33.35
CA ARG A 494 -119.70 -16.76 -34.67
C ARG A 494 -120.09 -18.08 -35.38
N THR A 495 -119.31 -19.16 -35.17
CA THR A 495 -119.64 -20.48 -35.68
C THR A 495 -120.90 -21.07 -35.04
N GLU A 496 -121.01 -20.88 -33.68
CA GLU A 496 -122.27 -21.26 -32.97
C GLU A 496 -123.45 -20.47 -33.40
N GLU A 497 -123.28 -19.09 -33.58
CA GLU A 497 -124.41 -18.27 -34.12
C GLU A 497 -124.84 -18.67 -35.52
N GLN A 498 -123.85 -19.05 -36.36
CA GLN A 498 -124.16 -19.59 -37.75
C GLN A 498 -124.85 -20.96 -37.72
N ALA A 499 -124.58 -21.81 -36.73
CA ALA A 499 -125.16 -23.14 -36.62
C ALA A 499 -126.57 -23.07 -36.05
N ALA A 500 -126.97 -21.91 -35.37
CA ALA A 500 -128.27 -21.69 -34.76
C ALA A 500 -129.31 -21.02 -35.72
N ASN A 501 -128.93 -20.52 -36.92
CA ASN A 501 -129.73 -19.94 -37.93
C ASN A 501 -129.94 -20.96 -39.07
#